data_944cfaa32868c0839df9c24eaf65207a
#
_entry.id   944cfaa32868c0839df9c24eaf65207a
#
_cell.length_a   1.000
_cell.length_b   1.000
_cell.length_c   1.000
_cell.angle_alpha   90.00
_cell.angle_beta   90.00
_cell.angle_gamma   90.00
#
_symmetry.space_group_name_H-M   'P 1'
#
loop_
_entity.id
_entity.type
_entity.pdbx_description
1 polymer ?
#
loop_
_entity_poly.entity_id
_entity_poly.type
_entity_poly.pdbx_seq_one_letter_code
_entity_poly.pdbx_strand_id
1 'polypeptide(L)'
;KSIVDKIGGFRVGLEGAQDYDIFLRFFEQTTPERIYHIPKVLYHWRMIEGSTAAEIDNKGYAIERGRQAVADAMERRGINADVKVHPRVPYYIVEYKYEIEPMISIIIPTKDYADVTEQCLKSLYEKTTYTNFEVIVMNNNSQKPETFALFDKYKNMHSNFRVIDANYEFNYSKINNQGVKEANGEYIVLLNNDTEIITPNWLELMVGYAIQPHIGAVGAKLLYPDNTVQHAGVILGIGGIAQHTFIGCAKEDPGFYGRLSVPFNYSAVTAACLMVAKDKFNEVGGLEEYLQVAFNDIDFNLKLLEKGYYNVCLNHVELYHHESKSRGLDTTSEKYKRFVSEHDYMKDKWSNILYNDKFYNPNLSLKKAFVLDRK
;
A
#
# COMPACT_ATOMS: atom_id res chain seq x y z
N LYS A 1 -14.01 30.04 -14.64
CA LYS A 1 -15.15 30.11 -15.58
C LYS A 1 -14.86 29.25 -16.83
N SER A 2 -13.75 29.47 -17.55
CA SER A 2 -13.43 28.75 -18.80
C SER A 2 -13.53 27.22 -18.69
N ILE A 3 -13.08 26.63 -17.58
CA ILE A 3 -13.20 25.17 -17.36
C ILE A 3 -14.67 24.78 -17.21
N VAL A 4 -15.47 25.53 -16.40
CA VAL A 4 -16.92 25.27 -16.24
C VAL A 4 -17.63 25.29 -17.59
N ASP A 5 -17.35 26.32 -18.40
CA ASP A 5 -17.93 26.44 -19.73
C ASP A 5 -17.54 25.23 -20.64
N LYS A 6 -16.28 24.77 -20.53
CA LYS A 6 -15.75 23.63 -21.31
C LYS A 6 -16.41 22.30 -20.91
N ILE A 7 -16.63 22.07 -19.61
CA ILE A 7 -17.22 20.81 -19.10
C ILE A 7 -18.74 20.81 -19.07
N GLY A 8 -19.41 21.95 -19.38
CA GLY A 8 -20.86 22.08 -19.44
C GLY A 8 -21.57 22.20 -18.09
N GLY A 9 -20.86 22.61 -17.02
CA GLY A 9 -21.45 22.81 -15.69
C GLY A 9 -21.89 21.52 -15.00
N PHE A 10 -22.94 21.57 -14.17
CA PHE A 10 -23.51 20.41 -13.50
C PHE A 10 -24.29 19.51 -14.45
N ARG A 11 -24.18 18.20 -14.28
CA ARG A 11 -24.93 17.21 -15.05
C ARG A 11 -26.26 16.88 -14.37
N VAL A 12 -27.33 16.86 -15.13
CA VAL A 12 -28.65 16.37 -14.70
C VAL A 12 -28.58 14.84 -14.50
N GLY A 13 -29.26 14.33 -13.48
CA GLY A 13 -29.27 12.90 -13.16
C GLY A 13 -28.23 12.48 -12.13
N LEU A 14 -27.36 13.39 -11.67
CA LEU A 14 -26.36 13.16 -10.63
C LEU A 14 -26.63 13.94 -9.34
N GLU A 15 -27.90 14.31 -9.10
CA GLU A 15 -28.32 15.02 -7.87
C GLU A 15 -27.95 14.18 -6.64
N GLY A 16 -27.32 14.82 -5.66
CA GLY A 16 -26.75 14.19 -4.46
C GLY A 16 -25.26 13.78 -4.60
N ALA A 17 -24.72 13.77 -5.83
CA ALA A 17 -23.30 13.56 -6.13
C ALA A 17 -22.77 14.54 -7.21
N GLN A 18 -23.53 15.62 -7.48
CA GLN A 18 -23.21 16.59 -8.52
C GLN A 18 -21.91 17.35 -8.28
N ASP A 19 -21.56 17.61 -7.04
CA ASP A 19 -20.31 18.24 -6.62
C ASP A 19 -19.13 17.29 -6.86
N TYR A 20 -19.30 16.02 -6.55
CA TYR A 20 -18.28 15.01 -6.78
C TYR A 20 -17.99 14.84 -8.29
N ASP A 21 -19.05 14.73 -9.12
CA ASP A 21 -18.92 14.64 -10.56
C ASP A 21 -18.22 15.86 -11.18
N ILE A 22 -18.61 17.06 -10.77
CA ILE A 22 -18.01 18.27 -11.34
C ILE A 22 -16.53 18.38 -10.98
N PHE A 23 -16.12 17.97 -9.77
CA PHE A 23 -14.70 17.94 -9.38
C PHE A 23 -13.91 16.93 -10.22
N LEU A 24 -14.41 15.73 -10.48
CA LEU A 24 -13.75 14.75 -11.34
C LEU A 24 -13.51 15.33 -12.73
N ARG A 25 -14.53 15.95 -13.33
CA ARG A 25 -14.40 16.59 -14.66
C ARG A 25 -13.48 17.82 -14.66
N PHE A 26 -13.37 18.54 -13.53
CA PHE A 26 -12.38 19.60 -13.37
C PHE A 26 -10.97 19.06 -13.36
N PHE A 27 -10.70 17.97 -12.63
CA PHE A 27 -9.38 17.33 -12.58
C PHE A 27 -8.92 16.85 -13.96
N GLU A 28 -9.83 16.40 -14.79
CA GLU A 28 -9.56 16.01 -16.18
C GLU A 28 -9.11 17.19 -17.07
N GLN A 29 -9.34 18.43 -16.68
CA GLN A 29 -9.05 19.65 -17.44
C GLN A 29 -7.93 20.51 -16.83
N THR A 30 -7.23 20.00 -15.82
CA THR A 30 -6.17 20.74 -15.13
C THR A 30 -4.99 19.82 -14.81
N THR A 31 -3.90 20.39 -14.32
CA THR A 31 -2.72 19.64 -13.88
C THR A 31 -2.56 19.73 -12.37
N PRO A 32 -1.85 18.78 -11.72
CA PRO A 32 -1.65 18.76 -10.26
C PRO A 32 -1.10 20.07 -9.71
N GLU A 33 -0.21 20.75 -10.44
CA GLU A 33 0.44 21.99 -10.02
C GLU A 33 -0.55 23.18 -9.92
N ARG A 34 -1.73 23.04 -10.53
CA ARG A 34 -2.81 24.04 -10.51
C ARG A 34 -3.88 23.75 -9.45
N ILE A 35 -3.73 22.65 -8.70
CA ILE A 35 -4.62 22.27 -7.60
C ILE A 35 -3.96 22.67 -6.29
N TYR A 36 -4.59 23.59 -5.56
CA TYR A 36 -4.04 24.11 -4.32
C TYR A 36 -4.93 23.73 -3.13
N HIS A 37 -4.36 23.04 -2.14
CA HIS A 37 -5.04 22.72 -0.89
C HIS A 37 -4.90 23.88 0.10
N ILE A 38 -6.02 24.41 0.56
CA ILE A 38 -6.06 25.43 1.62
C ILE A 38 -6.45 24.76 2.93
N PRO A 39 -5.51 24.52 3.87
CA PRO A 39 -5.77 23.78 5.10
C PRO A 39 -6.45 24.67 6.17
N LYS A 40 -7.61 25.21 5.83
CA LYS A 40 -8.42 26.08 6.69
C LYS A 40 -9.89 25.68 6.61
N VAL A 41 -10.63 25.87 7.70
CA VAL A 41 -12.10 25.71 7.70
C VAL A 41 -12.71 26.95 7.05
N LEU A 42 -13.09 26.83 5.78
CA LEU A 42 -13.66 27.95 4.99
C LEU A 42 -15.12 27.73 4.63
N TYR A 43 -15.68 26.56 4.88
CA TYR A 43 -17.03 26.20 4.54
C TYR A 43 -17.71 25.48 5.70
N HIS A 44 -18.96 25.88 6.02
CA HIS A 44 -19.80 25.24 7.00
C HIS A 44 -21.05 24.69 6.32
N TRP A 45 -21.18 23.36 6.34
CA TRP A 45 -22.36 22.71 5.80
C TRP A 45 -23.48 22.77 6.82
N ARG A 46 -24.53 23.52 6.49
CA ARG A 46 -25.69 23.73 7.38
C ARG A 46 -26.53 22.46 7.46
N MET A 47 -26.73 21.95 8.66
CA MET A 47 -27.71 20.89 8.94
C MET A 47 -29.09 21.51 9.14
N ILE A 48 -30.01 21.17 8.24
CA ILE A 48 -31.42 21.50 8.35
C ILE A 48 -32.25 20.23 8.24
N GLU A 49 -33.45 20.23 8.84
CA GLU A 49 -34.38 19.10 8.75
C GLU A 49 -34.68 18.76 7.28
N GLY A 50 -34.62 17.45 6.92
CA GLY A 50 -34.79 16.98 5.55
C GLY A 50 -33.57 17.17 4.63
N SER A 51 -32.43 17.70 5.13
CA SER A 51 -31.20 17.79 4.33
C SER A 51 -30.43 16.47 4.33
N THR A 52 -29.66 16.23 3.26
CA THR A 52 -28.75 15.08 3.18
C THR A 52 -27.66 15.10 4.26
N ALA A 53 -27.50 16.20 5.01
CA ALA A 53 -26.63 16.31 6.16
C ALA A 53 -27.25 15.73 7.45
N ALA A 54 -28.59 15.64 7.53
CA ALA A 54 -29.31 15.19 8.71
C ALA A 54 -29.67 13.70 8.72
N GLU A 55 -29.87 13.07 7.55
CA GLU A 55 -30.35 11.69 7.45
C GLU A 55 -29.43 10.84 6.55
N ILE A 56 -28.79 9.82 7.16
CA ILE A 56 -27.91 8.89 6.47
C ILE A 56 -28.72 7.87 5.64
N ASP A 57 -29.90 7.50 6.07
CA ASP A 57 -30.71 6.42 5.48
C ASP A 57 -31.30 6.73 4.09
N ASN A 58 -31.45 8.02 3.73
CA ASN A 58 -31.96 8.44 2.42
C ASN A 58 -30.86 8.58 1.32
N LYS A 59 -29.62 8.13 1.58
CA LYS A 59 -28.45 8.36 0.70
C LYS A 59 -28.17 7.28 -0.34
N GLY A 60 -28.93 6.19 -0.39
CA GLY A 60 -28.66 5.10 -1.32
C GLY A 60 -28.53 5.55 -2.78
N TYR A 61 -29.41 6.47 -3.21
CA TYR A 61 -29.35 7.03 -4.57
C TYR A 61 -28.10 7.91 -4.80
N ALA A 62 -27.68 8.70 -3.80
CA ALA A 62 -26.52 9.59 -3.91
C ALA A 62 -25.20 8.76 -3.98
N ILE A 63 -25.13 7.65 -3.24
CA ILE A 63 -23.99 6.74 -3.29
C ILE A 63 -23.89 6.10 -4.67
N GLU A 64 -25.01 5.61 -5.25
CA GLU A 64 -24.99 5.00 -6.58
C GLU A 64 -24.66 6.04 -7.69
N ARG A 65 -25.17 7.27 -7.57
CA ARG A 65 -24.80 8.36 -8.49
C ARG A 65 -23.33 8.77 -8.38
N GLY A 66 -22.76 8.74 -7.16
CA GLY A 66 -21.33 8.95 -6.97
C GLY A 66 -20.51 7.80 -7.58
N ARG A 67 -20.95 6.54 -7.45
CA ARG A 67 -20.34 5.41 -8.14
C ARG A 67 -20.35 5.62 -9.65
N GLN A 68 -21.51 6.04 -10.20
CA GLN A 68 -21.66 6.34 -11.63
C GLN A 68 -20.71 7.47 -12.06
N ALA A 69 -20.58 8.54 -11.26
CA ALA A 69 -19.67 9.64 -11.55
C ALA A 69 -18.20 9.17 -11.66
N VAL A 70 -17.77 8.25 -10.79
CA VAL A 70 -16.43 7.64 -10.87
C VAL A 70 -16.30 6.75 -12.10
N ALA A 71 -17.30 5.89 -12.40
CA ALA A 71 -17.29 5.03 -13.56
C ALA A 71 -17.20 5.84 -14.87
N ASP A 72 -18.01 6.91 -14.99
CA ASP A 72 -17.96 7.82 -16.14
C ASP A 72 -16.60 8.53 -16.26
N ALA A 73 -15.96 8.86 -15.13
CA ALA A 73 -14.61 9.44 -15.12
C ALA A 73 -13.56 8.44 -15.64
N MET A 74 -13.67 7.15 -15.26
CA MET A 74 -12.79 6.11 -15.80
C MET A 74 -12.99 5.96 -17.32
N GLU A 75 -14.23 5.90 -17.78
CA GLU A 75 -14.55 5.81 -19.21
C GLU A 75 -14.00 7.01 -20.00
N ARG A 76 -14.26 8.25 -19.55
CA ARG A 76 -13.75 9.48 -20.22
C ARG A 76 -12.22 9.51 -20.30
N ARG A 77 -11.54 8.90 -19.34
CA ARG A 77 -10.07 8.80 -19.29
C ARG A 77 -9.53 7.59 -20.05
N GLY A 78 -10.39 6.76 -20.66
CA GLY A 78 -9.99 5.53 -21.33
C GLY A 78 -9.43 4.46 -20.41
N ILE A 79 -9.80 4.47 -19.12
CA ILE A 79 -9.33 3.52 -18.11
C ILE A 79 -10.37 2.41 -17.98
N ASN A 80 -9.96 1.18 -18.26
CA ASN A 80 -10.80 0.00 -18.06
C ASN A 80 -10.81 -0.39 -16.58
N ALA A 81 -11.93 -0.21 -15.90
CA ALA A 81 -12.06 -0.51 -14.47
C ALA A 81 -13.53 -0.77 -14.09
N ASP A 82 -13.73 -1.62 -13.10
CA ASP A 82 -15.00 -1.73 -12.39
C ASP A 82 -15.00 -0.79 -11.17
N VAL A 83 -16.09 -0.06 -10.98
CA VAL A 83 -16.28 0.79 -9.81
C VAL A 83 -17.36 0.18 -8.92
N LYS A 84 -16.98 -0.19 -7.71
CA LYS A 84 -17.86 -0.83 -6.72
C LYS A 84 -18.07 0.09 -5.53
N VAL A 85 -19.28 0.06 -4.95
CA VAL A 85 -19.54 0.66 -3.64
C VAL A 85 -18.99 -0.27 -2.57
N HIS A 86 -18.23 0.27 -1.62
CA HIS A 86 -17.79 -0.53 -0.48
C HIS A 86 -18.99 -0.93 0.40
N PRO A 87 -19.08 -2.19 0.86
CA PRO A 87 -20.28 -2.72 1.51
C PRO A 87 -20.65 -2.05 2.87
N ARG A 88 -19.70 -1.39 3.53
CA ARG A 88 -19.87 -0.85 4.88
C ARG A 88 -19.72 0.68 4.98
N VAL A 89 -19.14 1.33 3.98
CA VAL A 89 -18.88 2.77 3.99
C VAL A 89 -19.30 3.38 2.64
N PRO A 90 -19.71 4.66 2.61
CA PRO A 90 -20.18 5.32 1.38
C PRO A 90 -19.01 5.78 0.49
N TYR A 91 -18.09 4.86 0.21
CA TYR A 91 -16.91 5.10 -0.63
C TYR A 91 -16.81 4.04 -1.73
N TYR A 92 -15.92 4.27 -2.69
CA TYR A 92 -15.80 3.46 -3.89
C TYR A 92 -14.46 2.76 -3.94
N ILE A 93 -14.49 1.54 -4.48
CA ILE A 93 -13.30 0.76 -4.82
C ILE A 93 -13.24 0.72 -6.35
N VAL A 94 -12.11 1.14 -6.91
CA VAL A 94 -11.83 1.02 -8.34
C VAL A 94 -10.96 -0.22 -8.54
N GLU A 95 -11.49 -1.21 -9.25
CA GLU A 95 -10.75 -2.41 -9.64
C GLU A 95 -10.34 -2.26 -11.10
N TYR A 96 -9.06 -1.95 -11.32
CA TYR A 96 -8.51 -1.80 -12.68
C TYR A 96 -8.45 -3.14 -13.39
N LYS A 97 -8.83 -3.15 -14.66
CA LYS A 97 -8.78 -4.33 -15.54
C LYS A 97 -7.64 -4.21 -16.53
N TYR A 98 -7.08 -5.34 -16.87
CA TYR A 98 -6.01 -5.48 -17.84
C TYR A 98 -6.30 -6.70 -18.73
N GLU A 99 -5.88 -6.65 -20.00
CA GLU A 99 -6.17 -7.69 -21.00
C GLU A 99 -5.25 -8.90 -20.84
N ILE A 100 -4.00 -8.68 -20.43
CA ILE A 100 -2.98 -9.70 -20.27
C ILE A 100 -2.51 -9.69 -18.82
N GLU A 101 -2.53 -10.84 -18.17
CA GLU A 101 -1.96 -11.01 -16.84
C GLU A 101 -0.43 -10.90 -16.91
N PRO A 102 0.18 -9.80 -16.41
CA PRO A 102 1.63 -9.68 -16.42
C PRO A 102 2.26 -10.67 -15.42
N MET A 103 3.48 -11.10 -15.70
CA MET A 103 4.18 -11.99 -14.78
C MET A 103 4.60 -11.25 -13.50
N ILE A 104 4.32 -11.86 -12.34
CA ILE A 104 4.67 -11.34 -11.02
C ILE A 104 5.73 -12.23 -10.38
N SER A 105 6.82 -11.65 -9.87
CA SER A 105 7.81 -12.36 -9.06
C SER A 105 7.63 -12.01 -7.59
N ILE A 106 7.34 -13.01 -6.76
CA ILE A 106 7.18 -12.87 -5.30
C ILE A 106 8.51 -13.25 -4.65
N ILE A 107 9.15 -12.29 -3.98
CA ILE A 107 10.45 -12.45 -3.34
C ILE A 107 10.25 -12.59 -1.85
N ILE A 108 10.71 -13.71 -1.27
CA ILE A 108 10.52 -14.07 0.13
C ILE A 108 11.88 -14.33 0.80
N PRO A 109 12.45 -13.35 1.52
CA PRO A 109 13.63 -13.58 2.35
C PRO A 109 13.34 -14.58 3.47
N THR A 110 14.22 -15.56 3.66
CA THR A 110 14.02 -16.63 4.66
C THR A 110 15.35 -17.05 5.28
N LYS A 111 15.32 -17.34 6.58
CA LYS A 111 16.40 -18.01 7.32
C LYS A 111 15.79 -18.92 8.37
N ASP A 112 15.93 -20.24 8.18
CA ASP A 112 15.35 -21.23 9.09
C ASP A 112 13.83 -21.05 9.32
N TYR A 113 13.27 -21.42 10.50
CA TYR A 113 11.83 -21.29 10.82
C TYR A 113 10.93 -21.88 9.72
N ALA A 114 11.15 -23.16 9.42
CA ALA A 114 10.44 -23.87 8.34
C ALA A 114 8.91 -23.83 8.51
N ASP A 115 8.41 -23.92 9.75
CA ASP A 115 6.98 -23.85 10.10
C ASP A 115 6.34 -22.51 9.71
N VAL A 116 7.03 -21.41 9.99
CA VAL A 116 6.59 -20.05 9.63
C VAL A 116 6.56 -19.87 8.13
N THR A 117 7.66 -20.25 7.45
CA THR A 117 7.77 -20.16 5.99
C THR A 117 6.76 -21.08 5.30
N GLU A 118 6.48 -22.27 5.85
CA GLU A 118 5.47 -23.18 5.31
C GLU A 118 4.07 -22.59 5.41
N GLN A 119 3.70 -21.93 6.51
CA GLN A 119 2.42 -21.25 6.67
C GLN A 119 2.23 -20.17 5.58
N CYS A 120 3.26 -19.37 5.32
CA CYS A 120 3.26 -18.36 4.26
C CYS A 120 3.07 -19.02 2.88
N LEU A 121 3.94 -19.95 2.50
CA LEU A 121 3.90 -20.61 1.20
C LEU A 121 2.59 -21.37 0.99
N LYS A 122 2.10 -22.09 2.00
CA LYS A 122 0.83 -22.81 1.93
C LYS A 122 -0.32 -21.85 1.64
N SER A 123 -0.45 -20.77 2.42
CA SER A 123 -1.53 -19.80 2.20
C SER A 123 -1.44 -19.13 0.83
N LEU A 124 -0.21 -18.88 0.36
CA LEU A 124 0.04 -18.28 -0.96
C LEU A 124 -0.46 -19.20 -2.07
N TYR A 125 -0.05 -20.47 -2.08
CA TYR A 125 -0.42 -21.40 -3.15
C TYR A 125 -1.89 -21.88 -3.06
N GLU A 126 -2.47 -22.00 -1.86
CA GLU A 126 -3.84 -22.47 -1.69
C GLU A 126 -4.89 -21.38 -1.92
N LYS A 127 -4.58 -20.11 -1.62
CA LYS A 127 -5.57 -19.03 -1.63
C LYS A 127 -5.46 -18.08 -2.82
N THR A 128 -4.26 -17.90 -3.40
CA THR A 128 -4.05 -16.96 -4.50
C THR A 128 -4.75 -17.41 -5.77
N THR A 129 -5.58 -16.55 -6.34
CA THR A 129 -6.33 -16.83 -7.58
C THR A 129 -5.56 -16.45 -8.84
N TYR A 130 -4.61 -15.53 -8.75
CA TYR A 130 -3.73 -15.14 -9.85
C TYR A 130 -2.85 -16.32 -10.28
N THR A 131 -2.66 -16.51 -11.59
CA THR A 131 -1.98 -17.71 -12.10
C THR A 131 -0.58 -17.45 -12.66
N ASN A 132 -0.31 -16.25 -13.17
CA ASN A 132 0.95 -15.92 -13.81
C ASN A 132 1.98 -15.32 -12.83
N PHE A 133 2.48 -16.14 -11.88
CA PHE A 133 3.50 -15.72 -10.91
C PHE A 133 4.59 -16.76 -10.71
N GLU A 134 5.73 -16.33 -10.20
CA GLU A 134 6.78 -17.17 -9.63
C GLU A 134 7.04 -16.80 -8.16
N VAL A 135 7.54 -17.77 -7.40
CA VAL A 135 7.99 -17.58 -6.01
C VAL A 135 9.49 -17.79 -5.92
N ILE A 136 10.20 -16.79 -5.44
CA ILE A 136 11.64 -16.80 -5.24
C ILE A 136 11.92 -16.70 -3.74
N VAL A 137 12.27 -17.82 -3.12
CA VAL A 137 12.74 -17.82 -1.73
C VAL A 137 14.22 -17.48 -1.71
N MET A 138 14.56 -16.41 -1.00
CA MET A 138 15.95 -15.97 -0.78
C MET A 138 16.46 -16.59 0.52
N ASN A 139 17.22 -17.68 0.40
CA ASN A 139 17.78 -18.43 1.53
C ASN A 139 18.99 -17.70 2.14
N ASN A 140 18.81 -17.00 3.25
CA ASN A 140 19.89 -16.29 3.93
C ASN A 140 20.55 -17.13 5.02
N ASN A 141 21.45 -18.04 4.62
CA ASN A 141 22.25 -18.86 5.52
C ASN A 141 21.42 -19.77 6.45
N SER A 142 20.36 -20.43 5.97
CA SER A 142 19.66 -21.46 6.73
C SER A 142 20.59 -22.63 7.09
N GLN A 143 20.41 -23.19 8.28
CA GLN A 143 21.24 -24.27 8.82
C GLN A 143 20.42 -25.52 9.17
N LYS A 144 19.12 -25.39 9.31
CA LYS A 144 18.25 -26.44 9.82
C LYS A 144 17.80 -27.38 8.70
N PRO A 145 17.94 -28.72 8.87
CA PRO A 145 17.55 -29.71 7.86
C PRO A 145 16.07 -29.59 7.44
N GLU A 146 15.17 -29.26 8.36
CA GLU A 146 13.74 -29.07 8.09
C GLU A 146 13.46 -27.94 7.11
N THR A 147 14.33 -26.90 7.07
CA THR A 147 14.21 -25.80 6.10
C THR A 147 14.53 -26.28 4.69
N PHE A 148 15.58 -27.07 4.53
CA PHE A 148 15.94 -27.64 3.22
C PHE A 148 14.89 -28.66 2.75
N ALA A 149 14.37 -29.49 3.66
CA ALA A 149 13.28 -30.41 3.34
C ALA A 149 12.02 -29.66 2.86
N LEU A 150 11.69 -28.52 3.47
CA LEU A 150 10.61 -27.65 3.03
C LEU A 150 10.88 -27.11 1.61
N PHE A 151 12.08 -26.63 1.33
CA PHE A 151 12.44 -26.13 0.00
C PHE A 151 12.32 -27.23 -1.08
N ASP A 152 12.78 -28.42 -0.80
CA ASP A 152 12.67 -29.55 -1.72
C ASP A 152 11.20 -29.99 -1.93
N LYS A 153 10.40 -29.97 -0.88
CA LYS A 153 8.96 -30.21 -0.98
C LYS A 153 8.31 -29.26 -1.98
N TYR A 154 8.52 -27.94 -1.83
CA TYR A 154 7.87 -26.95 -2.69
C TYR A 154 8.45 -26.93 -4.11
N LYS A 155 9.73 -27.18 -4.31
CA LYS A 155 10.33 -27.38 -5.64
C LYS A 155 9.70 -28.56 -6.40
N ASN A 156 9.36 -29.62 -5.68
CA ASN A 156 8.74 -30.80 -6.30
C ASN A 156 7.25 -30.60 -6.58
N MET A 157 6.56 -29.76 -5.78
CA MET A 157 5.12 -29.51 -5.92
C MET A 157 4.81 -28.42 -6.96
N HIS A 158 5.70 -27.44 -7.14
CA HIS A 158 5.39 -26.23 -7.91
C HIS A 158 6.54 -25.86 -8.85
N SER A 159 6.30 -25.91 -10.15
CA SER A 159 7.30 -25.59 -11.19
C SER A 159 7.71 -24.11 -11.21
N ASN A 160 6.87 -23.23 -10.64
CA ASN A 160 7.10 -21.79 -10.49
C ASN A 160 7.76 -21.40 -9.17
N PHE A 161 8.29 -22.38 -8.40
CA PHE A 161 9.00 -22.16 -7.14
C PHE A 161 10.50 -22.39 -7.31
N ARG A 162 11.30 -21.45 -6.83
CA ARG A 162 12.77 -21.60 -6.79
C ARG A 162 13.38 -20.99 -5.55
N VAL A 163 14.56 -21.48 -5.17
CA VAL A 163 15.32 -21.00 -4.03
C VAL A 163 16.66 -20.48 -4.53
N ILE A 164 17.07 -19.33 -4.04
CA ILE A 164 18.34 -18.67 -4.35
C ILE A 164 19.08 -18.41 -3.05
N ASP A 165 20.34 -18.80 -2.99
CA ASP A 165 21.18 -18.59 -1.82
C ASP A 165 21.69 -17.16 -1.72
N ALA A 166 21.56 -16.57 -0.53
CA ALA A 166 22.06 -15.26 -0.14
C ALA A 166 23.06 -15.44 1.02
N ASN A 167 24.25 -15.98 0.70
CA ASN A 167 25.26 -16.42 1.65
C ASN A 167 26.14 -15.27 2.18
N TYR A 168 25.52 -14.29 2.83
CA TYR A 168 26.16 -13.14 3.47
C TYR A 168 25.41 -12.75 4.74
N GLU A 169 25.97 -11.84 5.53
CA GLU A 169 25.32 -11.30 6.71
C GLU A 169 23.94 -10.73 6.37
N PHE A 170 23.01 -10.87 7.32
CA PHE A 170 21.62 -10.42 7.12
C PHE A 170 21.60 -8.92 6.80
N ASN A 171 21.01 -8.64 5.66
CA ASN A 171 20.69 -7.30 5.19
C ASN A 171 19.42 -7.42 4.32
N TYR A 172 18.29 -6.97 4.84
CA TYR A 172 17.00 -7.10 4.16
C TYR A 172 17.02 -6.45 2.77
N SER A 173 17.59 -5.26 2.68
CA SER A 173 17.70 -4.52 1.41
C SER A 173 18.52 -5.29 0.37
N LYS A 174 19.69 -5.79 0.76
CA LYS A 174 20.58 -6.54 -0.14
C LYS A 174 19.96 -7.85 -0.62
N ILE A 175 19.29 -8.58 0.29
CA ILE A 175 18.61 -9.85 -0.05
C ILE A 175 17.51 -9.59 -1.08
N ASN A 176 16.67 -8.58 -0.86
CA ASN A 176 15.59 -8.25 -1.80
C ASN A 176 16.13 -7.69 -3.12
N ASN A 177 17.14 -6.83 -3.10
CA ASN A 177 17.79 -6.34 -4.32
C ASN A 177 18.35 -7.49 -5.17
N GLN A 178 18.97 -8.50 -4.54
CA GLN A 178 19.41 -9.70 -5.23
C GLN A 178 18.22 -10.47 -5.82
N GLY A 179 17.15 -10.67 -5.05
CA GLY A 179 15.93 -11.33 -5.52
C GLY A 179 15.31 -10.64 -6.73
N VAL A 180 15.27 -9.30 -6.74
CA VAL A 180 14.75 -8.53 -7.88
C VAL A 180 15.61 -8.69 -9.13
N LYS A 181 16.93 -8.78 -9.01
CA LYS A 181 17.82 -9.05 -10.15
C LYS A 181 17.53 -10.42 -10.80
N GLU A 182 17.22 -11.40 -9.97
CA GLU A 182 16.92 -12.77 -10.40
C GLU A 182 15.47 -12.98 -10.86
N ALA A 183 14.60 -12.01 -10.62
CA ALA A 183 13.18 -12.07 -10.94
C ALA A 183 12.93 -12.01 -12.47
N ASN A 184 11.99 -12.83 -12.96
CA ASN A 184 11.57 -12.82 -14.36
C ASN A 184 10.32 -11.93 -14.58
N GLY A 185 9.56 -11.66 -13.53
CA GLY A 185 8.32 -10.88 -13.60
C GLY A 185 8.54 -9.40 -13.92
N GLU A 186 7.55 -8.83 -14.58
CA GLU A 186 7.45 -7.38 -14.83
C GLU A 186 7.09 -6.61 -13.55
N TYR A 187 6.40 -7.28 -12.63
CA TYR A 187 6.03 -6.77 -11.32
C TYR A 187 6.66 -7.60 -10.22
N ILE A 188 7.13 -6.91 -9.19
CA ILE A 188 7.80 -7.50 -8.04
C ILE A 188 6.92 -7.36 -6.82
N VAL A 189 6.78 -8.43 -6.05
CA VAL A 189 6.24 -8.39 -4.69
C VAL A 189 7.35 -8.71 -3.70
N LEU A 190 7.65 -7.78 -2.81
CA LEU A 190 8.41 -8.06 -1.60
C LEU A 190 7.43 -8.59 -0.58
N LEU A 191 7.67 -9.79 -0.07
CA LEU A 191 6.78 -10.47 0.87
C LEU A 191 7.58 -11.10 2.02
N ASN A 192 7.22 -10.77 3.26
CA ASN A 192 7.85 -11.42 4.41
C ASN A 192 7.40 -12.88 4.53
N ASN A 193 8.29 -13.74 5.01
CA ASN A 193 8.03 -15.18 5.16
C ASN A 193 7.07 -15.53 6.33
N ASP A 194 6.67 -14.54 7.13
CA ASP A 194 5.73 -14.66 8.24
C ASP A 194 4.37 -14.00 7.95
N THR A 195 4.03 -13.88 6.66
CA THR A 195 2.70 -13.42 6.20
C THR A 195 1.77 -14.60 5.89
N GLU A 196 0.46 -14.35 5.94
CA GLU A 196 -0.57 -15.31 5.54
C GLU A 196 -1.66 -14.61 4.73
N ILE A 197 -1.96 -15.11 3.53
CA ILE A 197 -2.93 -14.53 2.62
C ILE A 197 -4.36 -14.68 3.19
N ILE A 198 -5.14 -13.58 3.19
CA ILE A 198 -6.55 -13.55 3.53
C ILE A 198 -7.38 -13.32 2.28
N THR A 199 -7.07 -12.27 1.51
CA THR A 199 -7.82 -11.88 0.30
C THR A 199 -7.34 -12.71 -0.90
N PRO A 200 -8.17 -13.60 -1.50
CA PRO A 200 -7.68 -14.52 -2.54
C PRO A 200 -7.17 -13.83 -3.81
N ASN A 201 -7.84 -12.78 -4.25
CA ASN A 201 -7.49 -12.01 -5.46
C ASN A 201 -6.57 -10.81 -5.17
N TRP A 202 -5.68 -10.95 -4.18
CA TRP A 202 -4.78 -9.88 -3.75
C TRP A 202 -3.80 -9.42 -4.84
N LEU A 203 -3.25 -10.37 -5.62
CA LEU A 203 -2.32 -10.04 -6.71
C LEU A 203 -3.02 -9.32 -7.85
N GLU A 204 -4.22 -9.76 -8.24
CA GLU A 204 -5.05 -9.10 -9.26
C GLU A 204 -5.35 -7.65 -8.89
N LEU A 205 -5.74 -7.41 -7.65
CA LEU A 205 -6.04 -6.08 -7.15
C LEU A 205 -4.78 -5.21 -7.09
N MET A 206 -3.67 -5.75 -6.58
CA MET A 206 -2.42 -4.99 -6.45
C MET A 206 -1.81 -4.66 -7.82
N VAL A 207 -1.76 -5.63 -8.75
CA VAL A 207 -1.19 -5.41 -10.08
C VAL A 207 -2.02 -4.44 -10.91
N GLY A 208 -3.35 -4.46 -10.77
CA GLY A 208 -4.24 -3.49 -11.41
C GLY A 208 -3.88 -2.04 -11.07
N TYR A 209 -3.47 -1.77 -9.82
CA TYR A 209 -2.95 -0.46 -9.42
C TYR A 209 -1.51 -0.25 -9.90
N ALA A 210 -0.64 -1.25 -9.79
CA ALA A 210 0.77 -1.13 -10.15
C ALA A 210 1.02 -0.87 -11.64
N ILE A 211 0.11 -1.33 -12.51
CA ILE A 211 0.11 -1.06 -13.97
C ILE A 211 -0.08 0.43 -14.27
N GLN A 212 -0.77 1.17 -13.40
CA GLN A 212 -1.04 2.59 -13.65
C GLN A 212 0.29 3.38 -13.71
N PRO A 213 0.52 4.19 -14.77
CA PRO A 213 1.83 4.83 -14.99
C PRO A 213 2.29 5.69 -13.83
N HIS A 214 1.36 6.33 -13.13
CA HIS A 214 1.63 7.24 -12.01
C HIS A 214 1.76 6.57 -10.64
N ILE A 215 1.51 5.26 -10.53
CA ILE A 215 1.62 4.52 -9.27
C ILE A 215 3.04 3.97 -9.10
N GLY A 216 3.64 4.21 -7.94
CA GLY A 216 4.91 3.63 -7.50
C GLY A 216 4.69 2.32 -6.77
N ALA A 217 4.71 2.37 -5.43
CA ALA A 217 4.47 1.20 -4.59
C ALA A 217 2.98 0.99 -4.29
N VAL A 218 2.57 -0.28 -4.25
CA VAL A 218 1.24 -0.73 -3.83
C VAL A 218 1.41 -1.63 -2.61
N GLY A 219 0.80 -1.26 -1.47
CA GLY A 219 0.79 -2.04 -0.24
C GLY A 219 -0.59 -2.62 0.06
N ALA A 220 -0.62 -3.62 0.93
CA ALA A 220 -1.84 -4.23 1.47
C ALA A 220 -2.05 -3.84 2.94
N LYS A 221 -3.27 -3.98 3.44
CA LYS A 221 -3.55 -3.89 4.88
C LYS A 221 -3.03 -5.16 5.56
N LEU A 222 -2.20 -5.00 6.58
CA LEU A 222 -1.70 -6.11 7.39
C LEU A 222 -2.38 -6.14 8.74
N LEU A 223 -2.71 -7.34 9.19
CA LEU A 223 -3.39 -7.61 10.45
C LEU A 223 -2.47 -8.43 11.36
N TYR A 224 -2.57 -8.17 12.65
CA TYR A 224 -2.08 -9.10 13.67
C TYR A 224 -2.97 -10.35 13.72
N PRO A 225 -2.48 -11.47 14.31
CA PRO A 225 -3.27 -12.71 14.43
C PRO A 225 -4.59 -12.56 15.20
N ASP A 226 -4.73 -11.52 16.02
CA ASP A 226 -5.94 -11.19 16.78
C ASP A 226 -6.96 -10.35 15.98
N ASN A 227 -6.76 -10.17 14.68
CA ASN A 227 -7.55 -9.32 13.79
C ASN A 227 -7.50 -7.81 14.08
N THR A 228 -6.51 -7.34 14.83
CA THR A 228 -6.24 -5.90 14.89
C THR A 228 -5.32 -5.45 13.77
N VAL A 229 -5.42 -4.18 13.38
CA VAL A 229 -4.61 -3.60 12.30
C VAL A 229 -3.17 -3.45 12.76
N GLN A 230 -2.23 -3.94 11.95
CA GLN A 230 -0.80 -3.71 12.10
C GLN A 230 -0.31 -2.59 11.17
N HIS A 231 -0.76 -2.62 9.92
CA HIS A 231 -0.39 -1.67 8.88
C HIS A 231 -1.57 -1.35 7.96
N ALA A 232 -1.76 -0.06 7.70
CA ALA A 232 -2.74 0.44 6.72
C ALA A 232 -2.24 1.74 6.06
N GLY A 233 -0.95 1.76 5.71
CA GLY A 233 -0.23 2.92 5.22
C GLY A 233 0.66 3.56 6.29
N VAL A 234 1.54 4.47 5.87
CA VAL A 234 2.54 5.12 6.73
C VAL A 234 2.43 6.64 6.63
N ILE A 235 2.49 7.31 7.78
CA ILE A 235 2.60 8.77 7.90
C ILE A 235 4.03 9.12 8.31
N LEU A 236 4.61 10.10 7.63
CA LEU A 236 5.94 10.63 7.94
C LEU A 236 5.91 11.55 9.18
N GLY A 237 7.05 11.65 9.86
CA GLY A 237 7.28 12.54 10.99
C GLY A 237 6.77 12.02 12.33
N ILE A 238 5.83 11.11 12.37
CA ILE A 238 5.38 10.49 13.61
C ILE A 238 6.49 9.58 14.16
N GLY A 239 6.80 9.68 15.43
CA GLY A 239 7.91 8.93 16.04
C GLY A 239 9.30 9.37 15.57
N GLY A 240 9.42 10.50 14.88
CA GLY A 240 10.66 11.08 14.40
C GLY A 240 10.98 10.81 12.93
N ILE A 241 10.63 9.64 12.38
CA ILE A 241 10.79 9.30 10.95
C ILE A 241 9.43 9.00 10.33
N ALA A 242 8.78 7.92 10.76
CA ALA A 242 7.52 7.46 10.19
C ALA A 242 6.85 6.44 11.12
N GLN A 243 5.52 6.32 11.00
CA GLN A 243 4.76 5.32 11.75
C GLN A 243 3.63 4.74 10.90
N HIS A 244 3.35 3.46 11.10
CA HIS A 244 2.16 2.81 10.57
C HIS A 244 0.90 3.44 11.14
N THR A 245 -0.13 3.54 10.30
CA THR A 245 -1.43 4.09 10.71
C THR A 245 -2.33 3.03 11.32
N PHE A 246 -3.23 3.46 12.21
CA PHE A 246 -4.32 2.65 12.77
C PHE A 246 -3.88 1.39 13.55
N ILE A 247 -2.64 1.32 14.02
CA ILE A 247 -2.15 0.18 14.81
C ILE A 247 -3.11 -0.11 15.98
N GLY A 248 -3.51 -1.38 16.12
CA GLY A 248 -4.40 -1.86 17.17
C GLY A 248 -5.89 -1.55 16.97
N CYS A 249 -6.28 -0.86 15.88
CA CYS A 249 -7.70 -0.70 15.53
C CYS A 249 -8.30 -2.05 15.12
N ALA A 250 -9.59 -2.24 15.36
CA ALA A 250 -10.31 -3.42 14.88
C ALA A 250 -10.29 -3.47 13.33
N LYS A 251 -10.23 -4.66 12.77
CA LYS A 251 -10.24 -4.91 11.32
C LYS A 251 -11.41 -4.22 10.61
N GLU A 252 -12.57 -4.21 11.25
CA GLU A 252 -13.83 -3.68 10.73
C GLU A 252 -14.00 -2.17 10.92
N ASP A 253 -13.11 -1.51 11.68
CA ASP A 253 -13.14 -0.06 11.87
C ASP A 253 -12.98 0.63 10.51
N PRO A 254 -13.87 1.57 10.14
CA PRO A 254 -13.70 2.31 8.87
C PRO A 254 -12.48 3.23 8.88
N GLY A 255 -11.94 3.56 10.05
CA GLY A 255 -10.86 4.52 10.23
C GLY A 255 -11.27 5.96 9.93
N PHE A 256 -10.30 6.85 9.99
CA PHE A 256 -10.50 8.27 9.72
C PHE A 256 -10.94 8.47 8.26
N TYR A 257 -12.19 8.89 8.06
CA TYR A 257 -12.82 9.09 6.74
C TYR A 257 -12.70 7.87 5.80
N GLY A 258 -12.93 6.67 6.32
CA GLY A 258 -12.93 5.43 5.52
C GLY A 258 -11.55 4.91 5.11
N ARG A 259 -10.46 5.47 5.65
CA ARG A 259 -9.08 5.12 5.26
C ARG A 259 -8.70 3.66 5.54
N LEU A 260 -9.40 2.97 6.44
CA LEU A 260 -9.20 1.53 6.67
C LEU A 260 -10.02 0.62 5.74
N SER A 261 -10.88 1.20 4.89
CA SER A 261 -11.83 0.44 4.08
C SER A 261 -11.54 0.46 2.59
N VAL A 262 -10.98 1.55 2.08
CA VAL A 262 -10.76 1.75 0.63
C VAL A 262 -9.31 2.15 0.32
N PRO A 263 -8.88 2.09 -0.94
CA PRO A 263 -7.54 2.54 -1.33
C PRO A 263 -7.28 3.99 -0.97
N PHE A 264 -6.10 4.27 -0.41
CA PHE A 264 -5.64 5.64 -0.14
C PHE A 264 -4.17 5.81 -0.50
N ASN A 265 -3.82 7.01 -0.99
CA ASN A 265 -2.42 7.38 -1.16
C ASN A 265 -1.78 7.67 0.20
N TYR A 266 -0.57 7.15 0.38
CA TYR A 266 0.29 7.37 1.54
C TYR A 266 1.70 7.71 1.09
N SER A 267 2.48 8.33 1.96
CA SER A 267 3.90 8.58 1.68
C SER A 267 4.71 7.30 1.60
N ALA A 268 4.31 6.27 2.35
CA ALA A 268 4.94 4.95 2.25
C ALA A 268 3.97 3.81 2.59
N VAL A 269 4.35 2.61 2.15
CA VAL A 269 3.77 1.31 2.52
C VAL A 269 4.89 0.36 2.92
N THR A 270 4.62 -0.61 3.80
CA THR A 270 5.65 -1.52 4.29
C THR A 270 6.03 -2.59 3.29
N ALA A 271 7.31 -2.94 3.25
CA ALA A 271 7.83 -4.03 2.43
C ALA A 271 7.50 -5.44 2.99
N ALA A 272 6.77 -5.55 4.09
CA ALA A 272 6.21 -6.83 4.50
C ALA A 272 5.23 -7.41 3.47
N CYS A 273 4.52 -6.53 2.71
CA CYS A 273 3.80 -6.85 1.49
C CYS A 273 3.74 -5.60 0.60
N LEU A 274 4.64 -5.50 -0.38
CA LEU A 274 4.77 -4.36 -1.27
C LEU A 274 4.93 -4.83 -2.71
N MET A 275 4.06 -4.37 -3.61
CA MET A 275 4.20 -4.57 -5.05
C MET A 275 4.71 -3.31 -5.74
N VAL A 276 5.55 -3.46 -6.75
CA VAL A 276 6.07 -2.39 -7.60
C VAL A 276 6.41 -2.92 -8.99
N ALA A 277 6.30 -2.10 -10.04
CA ALA A 277 6.83 -2.45 -11.35
C ALA A 277 8.36 -2.54 -11.30
N LYS A 278 8.94 -3.59 -11.90
CA LYS A 278 10.40 -3.86 -11.85
C LYS A 278 11.24 -2.72 -12.45
N ASP A 279 10.75 -2.08 -13.50
CA ASP A 279 11.40 -0.92 -14.10
C ASP A 279 11.47 0.26 -13.12
N LYS A 280 10.37 0.57 -12.41
CA LYS A 280 10.33 1.62 -11.38
C LYS A 280 11.21 1.30 -10.18
N PHE A 281 11.27 0.02 -9.76
CA PHE A 281 12.20 -0.42 -8.72
C PHE A 281 13.66 -0.14 -9.14
N ASN A 282 14.02 -0.48 -10.37
CA ASN A 282 15.35 -0.25 -10.92
C ASN A 282 15.65 1.24 -11.14
N GLU A 283 14.67 2.01 -11.60
CA GLU A 283 14.80 3.47 -11.83
C GLU A 283 15.23 4.22 -10.57
N VAL A 284 14.73 3.81 -9.41
CA VAL A 284 15.08 4.43 -8.12
C VAL A 284 16.28 3.77 -7.44
N GLY A 285 16.91 2.79 -8.09
CA GLY A 285 18.10 2.09 -7.59
C GLY A 285 17.81 1.04 -6.50
N GLY A 286 16.59 0.53 -6.42
CA GLY A 286 16.18 -0.49 -5.45
C GLY A 286 16.16 -0.02 -4.01
N LEU A 287 16.27 -0.97 -3.07
CA LEU A 287 16.37 -0.68 -1.64
C LEU A 287 17.79 -0.21 -1.27
N GLU A 288 17.88 0.72 -0.33
CA GLU A 288 19.16 1.24 0.20
C GLU A 288 19.84 0.21 1.12
N GLU A 289 20.98 -0.32 0.70
CA GLU A 289 21.65 -1.41 1.43
C GLU A 289 22.31 -0.95 2.74
N TYR A 290 22.51 0.36 2.96
CA TYR A 290 22.88 0.90 4.25
C TYR A 290 21.78 0.70 5.29
N LEU A 291 20.51 0.74 4.88
CA LEU A 291 19.33 0.45 5.69
C LEU A 291 19.09 -1.06 5.73
N GLN A 292 19.82 -1.73 6.61
CA GLN A 292 19.83 -3.20 6.65
C GLN A 292 18.52 -3.79 7.17
N VAL A 293 17.82 -3.06 8.05
CA VAL A 293 16.64 -3.55 8.76
C VAL A 293 15.52 -2.53 8.85
N ALA A 294 15.77 -1.34 9.43
CA ALA A 294 14.75 -0.34 9.63
C ALA A 294 14.72 0.67 8.46
N PHE A 295 13.52 1.18 8.17
CA PHE A 295 13.29 2.29 7.25
C PHE A 295 13.66 2.06 5.76
N ASN A 296 14.10 0.85 5.38
CA ASN A 296 14.43 0.56 3.99
C ASN A 296 13.23 0.71 3.05
N ASP A 297 12.04 0.30 3.49
CA ASP A 297 10.77 0.51 2.80
C ASP A 297 10.39 2.00 2.75
N ILE A 298 10.60 2.74 3.84
CA ILE A 298 10.32 4.19 3.86
C ILE A 298 11.22 4.92 2.86
N ASP A 299 12.52 4.68 2.88
CA ASP A 299 13.48 5.25 1.92
C ASP A 299 13.08 4.94 0.47
N PHE A 300 12.75 3.68 0.20
CA PHE A 300 12.34 3.24 -1.13
C PHE A 300 11.08 3.96 -1.62
N ASN A 301 10.06 4.05 -0.78
CA ASN A 301 8.82 4.75 -1.10
C ASN A 301 9.07 6.26 -1.33
N LEU A 302 9.96 6.90 -0.56
CA LEU A 302 10.31 8.30 -0.73
C LEU A 302 11.07 8.56 -2.03
N LYS A 303 11.95 7.65 -2.45
CA LYS A 303 12.59 7.71 -3.77
C LYS A 303 11.59 7.64 -4.92
N LEU A 304 10.55 6.82 -4.80
CA LEU A 304 9.45 6.78 -5.78
C LEU A 304 8.67 8.10 -5.81
N LEU A 305 8.37 8.69 -4.65
CA LEU A 305 7.71 10.01 -4.58
C LEU A 305 8.55 11.13 -5.21
N GLU A 306 9.87 11.12 -5.04
CA GLU A 306 10.78 12.08 -5.70
C GLU A 306 10.76 11.97 -7.22
N LYS A 307 10.53 10.78 -7.75
CA LYS A 307 10.32 10.55 -9.20
C LYS A 307 8.93 10.96 -9.69
N GLY A 308 8.05 11.41 -8.79
CA GLY A 308 6.70 11.85 -9.13
C GLY A 308 5.65 10.75 -9.10
N TYR A 309 5.99 9.53 -8.68
CA TYR A 309 5.03 8.45 -8.48
C TYR A 309 4.22 8.66 -7.20
N TYR A 310 3.08 7.98 -7.09
CA TYR A 310 2.24 7.92 -5.89
C TYR A 310 2.27 6.51 -5.31
N ASN A 311 2.43 6.41 -3.99
CA ASN A 311 2.30 5.13 -3.31
C ASN A 311 0.87 4.98 -2.78
N VAL A 312 0.31 3.78 -2.84
CA VAL A 312 -1.06 3.50 -2.45
C VAL A 312 -1.15 2.29 -1.53
N CYS A 313 -1.95 2.37 -0.47
CA CYS A 313 -2.31 1.23 0.35
C CYS A 313 -3.73 0.78 0.00
N LEU A 314 -3.87 -0.49 -0.39
CA LEU A 314 -5.16 -1.11 -0.71
C LEU A 314 -5.77 -1.71 0.56
N ASN A 315 -6.49 -0.89 1.33
CA ASN A 315 -6.98 -1.29 2.65
C ASN A 315 -8.13 -2.32 2.61
N HIS A 316 -8.60 -2.70 1.43
CA HIS A 316 -9.52 -3.81 1.20
C HIS A 316 -8.81 -5.12 0.79
N VAL A 317 -7.49 -5.07 0.62
CA VAL A 317 -6.62 -6.25 0.44
C VAL A 317 -5.96 -6.57 1.78
N GLU A 318 -6.17 -7.76 2.31
CA GLU A 318 -5.80 -8.12 3.67
C GLU A 318 -4.90 -9.35 3.71
N LEU A 319 -3.84 -9.28 4.54
CA LEU A 319 -2.99 -10.40 4.93
C LEU A 319 -2.80 -10.36 6.45
N TYR A 320 -2.59 -11.53 7.08
CA TYR A 320 -1.96 -11.57 8.40
C TYR A 320 -0.46 -11.38 8.27
N HIS A 321 0.15 -10.75 9.28
CA HIS A 321 1.60 -10.66 9.43
C HIS A 321 1.95 -11.02 10.87
N HIS A 322 2.54 -12.19 11.04
CA HIS A 322 2.83 -12.81 12.34
C HIS A 322 4.10 -12.27 13.01
N GLU A 323 4.37 -10.99 12.86
CA GLU A 323 5.56 -10.22 13.22
C GLU A 323 6.44 -10.81 14.34
N SER A 324 7.76 -10.66 14.17
CA SER A 324 8.79 -10.99 15.18
C SER A 324 9.00 -12.49 15.49
N LYS A 325 8.36 -13.42 14.79
CA LYS A 325 8.61 -14.86 15.03
C LYS A 325 10.03 -15.27 14.63
N SER A 326 10.56 -14.69 13.56
CA SER A 326 11.87 -15.06 13.00
C SER A 326 13.03 -14.22 13.53
N ARG A 327 12.84 -12.93 13.83
CA ARG A 327 13.92 -11.98 14.14
C ARG A 327 14.05 -11.59 15.62
N GLY A 328 12.95 -11.62 16.37
CA GLY A 328 12.88 -11.10 17.74
C GLY A 328 13.01 -9.57 17.83
N LEU A 329 12.96 -9.02 19.04
CA LEU A 329 13.03 -7.58 19.30
C LEU A 329 14.48 -7.05 19.20
N ASP A 330 14.65 -5.77 18.83
CA ASP A 330 15.95 -5.07 18.74
C ASP A 330 16.44 -4.60 20.13
N THR A 331 16.66 -5.56 21.06
CA THR A 331 16.99 -5.28 22.47
C THR A 331 18.49 -5.32 22.79
N THR A 332 19.34 -5.77 21.88
CA THR A 332 20.81 -5.81 22.12
C THR A 332 21.46 -4.46 21.82
N SER A 333 22.59 -4.18 22.47
CA SER A 333 23.39 -2.94 22.28
C SER A 333 23.78 -2.73 20.80
N GLU A 334 24.13 -3.80 20.08
CA GLU A 334 24.53 -3.73 18.67
C GLU A 334 23.34 -3.41 17.76
N LYS A 335 22.20 -4.08 17.98
CA LYS A 335 20.97 -3.81 17.23
C LYS A 335 20.48 -2.38 17.46
N TYR A 336 20.58 -1.87 18.68
CA TYR A 336 20.23 -0.49 19.00
C TYR A 336 21.15 0.53 18.30
N LYS A 337 22.48 0.30 18.30
CA LYS A 337 23.42 1.16 17.57
C LYS A 337 23.13 1.20 16.07
N ARG A 338 22.85 0.04 15.45
CA ARG A 338 22.43 -0.04 14.06
C ARG A 338 21.15 0.78 13.83
N PHE A 339 20.11 0.58 14.66
CA PHE A 339 18.86 1.33 14.54
C PHE A 339 19.06 2.85 14.61
N VAL A 340 19.89 3.32 15.55
CA VAL A 340 20.24 4.76 15.64
C VAL A 340 20.94 5.24 14.37
N SER A 341 21.88 4.47 13.84
CA SER A 341 22.60 4.81 12.59
C SER A 341 21.65 4.88 11.39
N GLU A 342 20.74 3.91 11.25
CA GLU A 342 19.73 3.91 10.19
C GLU A 342 18.73 5.08 10.34
N HIS A 343 18.34 5.40 11.58
CA HIS A 343 17.48 6.55 11.89
C HIS A 343 18.14 7.90 11.54
N ASP A 344 19.42 8.07 11.89
CA ASP A 344 20.16 9.29 11.59
C ASP A 344 20.37 9.46 10.08
N TYR A 345 20.67 8.36 9.36
CA TYR A 345 20.74 8.36 7.91
C TYR A 345 19.42 8.86 7.28
N MET A 346 18.28 8.38 7.77
CA MET A 346 16.98 8.83 7.28
C MET A 346 16.72 10.31 7.54
N LYS A 347 17.09 10.80 8.72
CA LYS A 347 16.98 12.23 9.07
C LYS A 347 17.85 13.11 8.18
N ASP A 348 19.08 12.71 7.94
CA ASP A 348 20.01 13.48 7.12
C ASP A 348 19.53 13.51 5.66
N LYS A 349 19.13 12.37 5.12
CA LYS A 349 18.71 12.25 3.72
C LYS A 349 17.35 12.93 3.44
N TRP A 350 16.37 12.78 4.33
CA TRP A 350 14.97 13.13 4.10
C TRP A 350 14.46 14.29 4.95
N SER A 351 15.34 15.07 5.59
CA SER A 351 15.00 16.16 6.53
C SER A 351 13.89 17.10 6.05
N ASN A 352 13.85 17.41 4.75
CA ASN A 352 12.90 18.34 4.15
C ASN A 352 11.49 17.73 3.96
N ILE A 353 11.37 16.41 3.96
CA ILE A 353 10.13 15.68 3.62
C ILE A 353 9.49 15.10 4.88
N LEU A 354 10.29 14.63 5.84
CA LEU A 354 9.80 13.88 7.00
C LEU A 354 8.73 14.60 7.83
N TYR A 355 8.77 15.92 7.89
CA TYR A 355 7.80 16.73 8.66
C TYR A 355 6.77 17.44 7.78
N ASN A 356 6.71 17.12 6.49
CA ASN A 356 5.79 17.70 5.53
C ASN A 356 5.19 16.62 4.62
N ASP A 357 4.49 15.68 5.24
CA ASP A 357 3.84 14.57 4.53
C ASP A 357 2.76 15.08 3.56
N LYS A 358 2.90 14.81 2.26
CA LYS A 358 1.98 15.23 1.20
C LYS A 358 0.54 14.72 1.39
N PHE A 359 0.37 13.57 2.06
CA PHE A 359 -0.89 12.85 2.21
C PHE A 359 -1.49 13.00 3.61
N TYR A 360 -0.87 13.84 4.45
CA TYR A 360 -1.32 14.10 5.81
C TYR A 360 -1.60 15.57 6.02
N ASN A 361 -2.79 15.89 6.57
CA ASN A 361 -3.19 17.29 6.76
C ASN A 361 -2.32 17.96 7.83
N PRO A 362 -1.74 19.17 7.56
CA PRO A 362 -0.84 19.84 8.47
C PRO A 362 -1.51 20.36 9.77
N ASN A 363 -2.84 20.31 9.88
CA ASN A 363 -3.55 20.59 11.12
C ASN A 363 -3.68 19.34 12.03
N LEU A 364 -3.26 18.17 11.56
CA LEU A 364 -3.26 16.95 12.35
C LEU A 364 -1.90 16.76 13.05
N SER A 365 -1.95 16.16 14.23
CA SER A 365 -0.80 16.00 15.11
C SER A 365 0.18 14.94 14.60
N LEU A 366 1.48 15.22 14.72
CA LEU A 366 2.55 14.23 14.55
C LEU A 366 2.87 13.45 15.85
N LYS A 367 2.15 13.75 16.96
CA LYS A 367 2.27 12.98 18.21
C LYS A 367 1.30 11.80 18.24
N LYS A 368 0.13 11.96 17.61
CA LYS A 368 -0.89 10.93 17.48
C LYS A 368 -1.61 11.09 16.15
N ALA A 369 -1.62 10.05 15.34
CA ALA A 369 -2.21 10.07 14.02
C ALA A 369 -3.72 10.42 14.06
N PHE A 370 -4.15 11.22 13.08
CA PHE A 370 -5.54 11.62 12.85
C PHE A 370 -6.24 12.38 13.99
N VAL A 371 -5.48 13.02 14.86
CA VAL A 371 -5.96 13.91 15.91
C VAL A 371 -5.55 15.34 15.59
N LEU A 372 -6.46 16.31 15.79
CA LEU A 372 -6.13 17.72 15.61
C LEU A 372 -4.96 18.12 16.52
N ASP A 373 -4.00 18.83 15.95
CA ASP A 373 -2.92 19.45 16.73
C ASP A 373 -3.51 20.69 17.44
N ARG A 374 -3.79 20.53 18.73
CA ARG A 374 -4.20 21.67 19.58
C ARG A 374 -2.94 22.41 19.98
N LYS A 375 -2.63 23.46 19.21
CA LYS A 375 -1.60 24.45 19.57
C LYS A 375 -2.05 25.23 20.80
#